data_666e848da6b9d52276e629baa4bc0373
#
_entry.id   666e848da6b9d52276e629baa4bc0373
#
_cell.length_a   1.000
_cell.length_b   1.000
_cell.length_c   1.000
_cell.angle_alpha   90.00
_cell.angle_beta   90.00
_cell.angle_gamma   90.00
#
_symmetry.space_group_name_H-M   'P 1'
#
loop_
_entity.id
_entity.type
_entity.pdbx_description
1 polymer ?
#
loop_
_entity_poly.entity_id
_entity_poly.type
_entity_poly.pdbx_seq_one_letter_code
_entity_poly.pdbx_strand_id
1 'polypeptide(L)'
;MASPPPKQPVTGRQRSLVIGIDKLIYHFSRHWLAVFNIAIAIYVGLPMLAPVLMNAGLTRPANAIYTIYSPMCHQMASRSFFLFGEQWAYPRAIAGTDLTPIETYMPTLPEFAGASTNPSEWTTFLMAARRFVGNEQMGYKMALCERDIAIYSFVFIGGLFYGLLRKRFNIKPLPFWAFLIFGMGPIALDGFSQLFSQYGTASPALSFFNTIFPLRESPPFIRTLTGAIFGFSLVWLAYPSVDAAMKTTAQDLEAKLTRIGEL
;
A
#
# COMPACT_ATOMS: atom_id res chain seq x y z
N MET A 1 -29.83 38.04 -21.62
CA MET A 1 -28.92 36.88 -21.63
C MET A 1 -29.28 36.00 -22.81
N ALA A 2 -28.37 35.84 -23.81
CA ALA A 2 -28.65 35.00 -24.97
C ALA A 2 -28.67 33.52 -24.58
N SER A 3 -29.68 32.79 -25.05
CA SER A 3 -29.81 31.35 -24.85
C SER A 3 -28.56 30.64 -25.40
N PRO A 4 -28.01 29.64 -24.70
CA PRO A 4 -26.86 28.91 -25.25
C PRO A 4 -27.23 28.23 -26.57
N PRO A 5 -26.32 28.19 -27.56
CA PRO A 5 -26.62 27.62 -28.87
C PRO A 5 -27.05 26.14 -28.71
N PRO A 6 -27.97 25.67 -29.58
CA PRO A 6 -28.46 24.29 -29.51
C PRO A 6 -27.25 23.33 -29.74
N LYS A 7 -27.11 22.35 -28.84
CA LYS A 7 -26.05 21.32 -28.98
C LYS A 7 -26.25 20.55 -30.28
N GLN A 8 -25.26 20.59 -31.15
CA GLN A 8 -25.27 19.85 -32.43
C GLN A 8 -25.36 18.32 -32.13
N PRO A 9 -26.21 17.56 -32.82
CA PRO A 9 -26.31 16.13 -32.65
C PRO A 9 -24.99 15.47 -33.11
N VAL A 10 -24.43 14.64 -32.20
CA VAL A 10 -23.23 13.84 -32.52
C VAL A 10 -23.64 12.72 -33.49
N THR A 11 -22.97 12.66 -34.66
CA THR A 11 -23.30 11.74 -35.76
C THR A 11 -22.10 10.89 -36.18
N GLY A 12 -22.37 9.77 -36.85
CA GLY A 12 -21.33 8.93 -37.46
C GLY A 12 -20.37 8.32 -36.44
N ARG A 13 -19.06 8.32 -36.75
CA ARG A 13 -17.98 7.71 -35.93
C ARG A 13 -17.91 8.30 -34.53
N GLN A 14 -18.19 9.57 -34.34
CA GLN A 14 -18.20 10.21 -33.03
C GLN A 14 -19.33 9.64 -32.13
N ARG A 15 -20.53 9.44 -32.69
CA ARG A 15 -21.64 8.81 -31.97
C ARG A 15 -21.29 7.40 -31.50
N SER A 16 -20.71 6.59 -32.39
CA SER A 16 -20.32 5.21 -32.06
C SER A 16 -19.27 5.20 -30.94
N LEU A 17 -18.30 6.11 -30.97
CA LEU A 17 -17.27 6.24 -29.93
C LEU A 17 -17.87 6.64 -28.57
N VAL A 18 -18.78 7.63 -28.56
CA VAL A 18 -19.46 8.06 -27.32
C VAL A 18 -20.27 6.90 -26.72
N ILE A 19 -21.04 6.18 -27.55
CA ILE A 19 -21.81 5.02 -27.09
C ILE A 19 -20.88 3.94 -26.52
N GLY A 20 -19.74 3.66 -27.17
CA GLY A 20 -18.75 2.71 -26.67
C GLY A 20 -18.17 3.10 -25.32
N ILE A 21 -17.86 4.39 -25.11
CA ILE A 21 -17.39 4.92 -23.82
C ILE A 21 -18.50 4.81 -22.76
N ASP A 22 -19.74 5.21 -23.09
CA ASP A 22 -20.88 5.10 -22.16
C ASP A 22 -21.10 3.66 -21.70
N LYS A 23 -21.04 2.69 -22.61
CA LYS A 23 -21.13 1.25 -22.29
C LYS A 23 -19.98 0.80 -21.38
N LEU A 24 -18.75 1.23 -21.66
CA LEU A 24 -17.58 0.92 -20.83
C LEU A 24 -17.77 1.47 -19.40
N ILE A 25 -18.16 2.74 -19.27
CA ILE A 25 -18.40 3.39 -17.96
C ILE A 25 -19.55 2.68 -17.23
N TYR A 26 -20.63 2.33 -17.94
CA TYR A 26 -21.75 1.59 -17.36
C TYR A 26 -21.30 0.24 -16.77
N HIS A 27 -20.59 -0.58 -17.54
CA HIS A 27 -20.08 -1.86 -17.06
C HIS A 27 -19.07 -1.70 -15.93
N PHE A 28 -18.17 -0.74 -16.03
CA PHE A 28 -17.23 -0.42 -14.94
C PHE A 28 -17.99 -0.03 -13.66
N SER A 29 -18.97 0.89 -13.75
CA SER A 29 -19.73 1.35 -12.61
C SER A 29 -20.51 0.23 -11.91
N ARG A 30 -21.02 -0.73 -12.66
CA ARG A 30 -21.69 -1.93 -12.10
C ARG A 30 -20.73 -2.89 -11.40
N HIS A 31 -19.47 -2.96 -11.86
CA HIS A 31 -18.48 -3.93 -11.39
C HIS A 31 -17.27 -3.29 -10.69
N TRP A 32 -17.35 -1.98 -10.39
CA TRP A 32 -16.23 -1.20 -9.86
C TRP A 32 -15.51 -1.86 -8.69
N LEU A 33 -16.27 -2.45 -7.74
CA LEU A 33 -15.70 -3.10 -6.55
C LEU A 33 -14.87 -4.34 -6.92
N ALA A 34 -15.35 -5.15 -7.88
CA ALA A 34 -14.59 -6.31 -8.35
C ALA A 34 -13.30 -5.87 -9.05
N VAL A 35 -13.39 -4.85 -9.91
CA VAL A 35 -12.22 -4.29 -10.61
C VAL A 35 -11.19 -3.76 -9.60
N PHE A 36 -11.63 -2.98 -8.61
CA PHE A 36 -10.75 -2.47 -7.55
C PHE A 36 -10.12 -3.59 -6.73
N ASN A 37 -10.91 -4.57 -6.26
CA ASN A 37 -10.37 -5.67 -5.48
C ASN A 37 -9.38 -6.52 -6.28
N ILE A 38 -9.62 -6.76 -7.57
CA ILE A 38 -8.66 -7.47 -8.42
C ILE A 38 -7.37 -6.65 -8.56
N ALA A 39 -7.48 -5.35 -8.81
CA ALA A 39 -6.32 -4.48 -8.92
C ALA A 39 -5.48 -4.46 -7.63
N ILE A 40 -6.12 -4.34 -6.46
CA ILE A 40 -5.44 -4.38 -5.16
C ILE A 40 -4.85 -5.77 -4.88
N ALA A 41 -5.57 -6.85 -5.21
CA ALA A 41 -5.05 -8.22 -5.06
C ALA A 41 -3.77 -8.44 -5.88
N ILE A 42 -3.73 -7.96 -7.12
CA ILE A 42 -2.52 -7.98 -7.96
C ILE A 42 -1.43 -7.12 -7.34
N TYR A 43 -1.78 -5.88 -6.92
CA TYR A 43 -0.83 -4.92 -6.36
C TYR A 43 -0.14 -5.44 -5.10
N VAL A 44 -0.85 -6.08 -4.18
CA VAL A 44 -0.25 -6.64 -2.96
C VAL A 44 0.27 -8.06 -3.15
N GLY A 45 -0.33 -8.83 -4.06
CA GLY A 45 0.06 -10.22 -4.32
C GLY A 45 1.42 -10.35 -5.01
N LEU A 46 1.75 -9.46 -5.95
CA LEU A 46 3.04 -9.49 -6.63
C LEU A 46 4.24 -9.32 -5.67
N PRO A 47 4.27 -8.34 -4.75
CA PRO A 47 5.32 -8.25 -3.73
C PRO A 47 5.45 -9.50 -2.84
N MET A 48 4.33 -10.16 -2.53
CA MET A 48 4.33 -11.42 -1.76
C MET A 48 4.80 -12.61 -2.60
N LEU A 49 4.62 -12.55 -3.92
CA LEU A 49 5.09 -13.57 -4.85
C LEU A 49 6.61 -13.50 -5.07
N ALA A 50 7.24 -12.32 -4.94
CA ALA A 50 8.67 -12.15 -5.19
C ALA A 50 9.56 -13.12 -4.38
N PRO A 51 9.42 -13.26 -3.04
CA PRO A 51 10.20 -14.25 -2.27
C PRO A 51 9.92 -15.70 -2.68
N VAL A 52 8.71 -16.02 -3.11
CA VAL A 52 8.36 -17.38 -3.61
C VAL A 52 9.13 -17.68 -4.89
N LEU A 53 9.19 -16.73 -5.82
CA LEU A 53 9.96 -16.86 -7.06
C LEU A 53 11.47 -16.96 -6.79
N MET A 54 12.00 -16.17 -5.82
CA MET A 54 13.40 -16.27 -5.41
C MET A 54 13.73 -17.65 -4.87
N ASN A 55 12.91 -18.16 -3.96
CA ASN A 55 13.10 -19.49 -3.37
C ASN A 55 12.98 -20.63 -4.40
N ALA A 56 12.16 -20.44 -5.44
CA ALA A 56 12.05 -21.36 -6.57
C ALA A 56 13.18 -21.25 -7.62
N GLY A 57 14.20 -20.39 -7.38
CA GLY A 57 15.29 -20.16 -8.33
C GLY A 57 14.93 -19.28 -9.55
N LEU A 58 13.69 -18.76 -9.60
CA LEU A 58 13.21 -17.89 -10.66
C LEU A 58 13.60 -16.43 -10.41
N THR A 59 14.89 -16.17 -10.39
CA THR A 59 15.49 -14.88 -9.99
C THR A 59 15.13 -13.72 -10.93
N ARG A 60 15.03 -13.97 -12.25
CA ARG A 60 14.68 -12.92 -13.24
C ARG A 60 13.30 -12.30 -13.00
N PRO A 61 12.18 -13.07 -12.96
CA PRO A 61 10.86 -12.50 -12.68
C PRO A 61 10.78 -11.92 -11.26
N ALA A 62 11.44 -12.49 -10.25
CA ALA A 62 11.50 -11.92 -8.92
C ALA A 62 12.15 -10.53 -8.92
N ASN A 63 13.31 -10.39 -9.56
CA ASN A 63 14.02 -9.11 -9.68
C ASN A 63 13.22 -8.07 -10.46
N ALA A 64 12.43 -8.47 -11.46
CA ALA A 64 11.50 -7.58 -12.16
C ALA A 64 10.46 -7.00 -11.18
N ILE A 65 9.90 -7.83 -10.28
CA ILE A 65 8.97 -7.36 -9.25
C ILE A 65 9.66 -6.36 -8.31
N TYR A 66 10.84 -6.67 -7.75
CA TYR A 66 11.59 -5.75 -6.90
C TYR A 66 11.85 -4.41 -7.60
N THR A 67 12.19 -4.45 -8.88
CA THR A 67 12.45 -3.23 -9.69
C THR A 67 11.18 -2.41 -9.88
N ILE A 68 10.06 -3.04 -10.23
CA ILE A 68 8.77 -2.36 -10.44
C ILE A 68 8.30 -1.66 -9.16
N TYR A 69 8.46 -2.29 -8.00
CA TYR A 69 8.04 -1.74 -6.71
C TYR A 69 9.07 -0.82 -6.05
N SER A 70 10.28 -0.74 -6.58
CA SER A 70 11.37 0.09 -6.06
C SER A 70 11.06 1.60 -5.96
N PRO A 71 10.30 2.23 -6.87
CA PRO A 71 9.89 3.63 -6.72
C PRO A 71 8.82 3.85 -5.62
N MET A 72 8.07 2.82 -5.27
CA MET A 72 6.92 2.91 -4.35
C MET A 72 7.30 2.66 -2.89
N CYS A 73 8.41 1.93 -2.66
CA CYS A 73 8.87 1.59 -1.31
C CYS A 73 10.40 1.55 -1.26
N HIS A 74 10.97 1.91 -0.11
CA HIS A 74 12.43 1.80 0.13
C HIS A 74 12.92 0.35 0.16
N GLN A 75 12.04 -0.63 0.32
CA GLN A 75 12.35 -2.07 0.32
C GLN A 75 13.48 -2.45 1.28
N MET A 76 13.54 -1.81 2.44
CA MET A 76 14.57 -2.09 3.44
C MET A 76 14.36 -3.47 4.05
N ALA A 77 15.40 -4.28 4.10
CA ALA A 77 15.37 -5.61 4.71
C ALA A 77 14.92 -5.56 6.19
N SER A 78 15.34 -4.54 6.95
CA SER A 78 14.92 -4.36 8.35
C SER A 78 13.46 -3.95 8.54
N ARG A 79 12.70 -3.77 7.46
CA ARG A 79 11.29 -3.34 7.47
C ARG A 79 10.42 -4.14 6.53
N SER A 80 10.88 -5.31 6.11
CA SER A 80 10.17 -6.21 5.18
C SER A 80 9.90 -7.55 5.85
N PHE A 81 8.78 -8.16 5.48
CA PHE A 81 8.54 -9.56 5.80
C PHE A 81 9.43 -10.46 4.97
N PHE A 82 9.87 -11.56 5.56
CA PHE A 82 10.64 -12.60 4.92
C PHE A 82 9.85 -13.91 4.88
N LEU A 83 10.05 -14.68 3.81
CA LEU A 83 9.53 -16.04 3.68
C LEU A 83 10.69 -17.02 3.49
N PHE A 84 10.49 -18.26 3.95
CA PHE A 84 11.43 -19.38 3.80
C PHE A 84 12.74 -19.26 4.57
N GLY A 85 12.83 -18.38 5.57
CA GLY A 85 13.98 -18.20 6.44
C GLY A 85 13.72 -18.59 7.88
N GLU A 86 14.72 -18.38 8.75
CA GLU A 86 14.64 -18.66 10.19
C GLU A 86 13.62 -17.80 10.92
N GLN A 87 13.40 -16.57 10.43
CA GLN A 87 12.47 -15.60 11.00
C GLN A 87 11.63 -14.94 9.91
N TRP A 88 10.46 -14.45 10.30
CA TRP A 88 9.54 -13.74 9.40
C TRP A 88 9.86 -12.25 9.22
N ALA A 89 10.75 -11.68 10.05
CA ALA A 89 11.27 -10.31 9.98
C ALA A 89 12.63 -10.23 10.68
N TYR A 90 13.45 -9.27 10.26
CA TYR A 90 14.76 -8.98 10.83
C TYR A 90 14.86 -7.49 11.17
N PRO A 91 14.16 -7.02 12.23
CA PRO A 91 14.18 -5.62 12.63
C PRO A 91 15.58 -5.21 13.08
N ARG A 92 15.82 -3.90 13.20
CA ARG A 92 17.04 -3.40 13.85
C ARG A 92 16.99 -3.62 15.36
N ALA A 93 18.16 -3.75 15.98
CA ALA A 93 18.26 -3.93 17.44
C ALA A 93 17.52 -2.85 18.24
N ILE A 94 17.51 -1.60 17.74
CA ILE A 94 16.80 -0.47 18.38
C ILE A 94 15.26 -0.61 18.37
N ALA A 95 14.70 -1.58 17.63
CA ALA A 95 13.26 -1.85 17.66
C ALA A 95 12.81 -2.58 18.94
N GLY A 96 13.75 -3.17 19.72
CA GLY A 96 13.48 -3.78 21.02
C GLY A 96 12.52 -4.95 20.95
N THR A 97 12.71 -5.85 19.98
CA THR A 97 11.90 -7.07 19.80
C THR A 97 12.66 -8.32 20.23
N ASP A 98 11.95 -9.43 20.44
CA ASP A 98 12.55 -10.75 20.70
C ASP A 98 13.14 -11.41 19.45
N LEU A 99 12.97 -10.82 18.27
CA LEU A 99 13.55 -11.29 17.01
C LEU A 99 15.04 -10.98 16.97
N THR A 100 15.83 -11.89 16.42
CA THR A 100 17.26 -11.65 16.17
C THR A 100 17.40 -10.47 15.20
N PRO A 101 18.09 -9.40 15.60
CA PRO A 101 18.18 -8.19 14.77
C PRO A 101 19.07 -8.42 13.54
N ILE A 102 18.82 -7.65 12.47
CA ILE A 102 19.57 -7.73 11.22
C ILE A 102 21.06 -7.48 11.43
N GLU A 103 21.43 -6.67 12.41
CA GLU A 103 22.82 -6.37 12.79
C GLU A 103 23.61 -7.61 13.13
N THR A 104 22.99 -8.68 13.63
CA THR A 104 23.62 -9.96 13.93
C THR A 104 24.11 -10.65 12.65
N TYR A 105 23.40 -10.49 11.55
CA TYR A 105 23.71 -11.12 10.27
C TYR A 105 24.62 -10.26 9.38
N MET A 106 24.66 -8.94 9.59
CA MET A 106 25.40 -7.99 8.74
C MET A 106 26.86 -8.37 8.48
N PRO A 107 27.65 -8.89 9.46
CA PRO A 107 29.03 -9.25 9.21
C PRO A 107 29.23 -10.35 8.16
N THR A 108 28.22 -11.17 7.93
CA THR A 108 28.27 -12.29 6.96
C THR A 108 27.65 -11.92 5.61
N LEU A 109 27.05 -10.73 5.48
CA LEU A 109 26.31 -10.31 4.29
C LEU A 109 27.13 -9.34 3.44
N PRO A 110 27.50 -9.72 2.18
CA PRO A 110 28.30 -8.85 1.30
C PRO A 110 27.66 -7.49 1.03
N GLU A 111 26.33 -7.41 0.96
CA GLU A 111 25.59 -6.18 0.71
C GLU A 111 25.76 -5.14 1.83
N PHE A 112 26.11 -5.61 3.04
CA PHE A 112 26.36 -4.78 4.22
C PHE A 112 27.84 -4.47 4.46
N ALA A 113 28.72 -4.86 3.54
CA ALA A 113 30.13 -4.49 3.64
C ALA A 113 30.28 -2.96 3.66
N GLY A 114 30.85 -2.43 4.76
CA GLY A 114 30.97 -0.98 5.00
C GLY A 114 29.70 -0.27 5.46
N ALA A 115 28.60 -0.98 5.70
CA ALA A 115 27.42 -0.40 6.32
C ALA A 115 27.63 -0.25 7.84
N SER A 116 27.28 0.91 8.38
CA SER A 116 27.39 1.17 9.81
C SER A 116 26.19 0.66 10.58
N THR A 117 26.43 0.12 11.77
CA THR A 117 25.38 -0.16 12.76
C THR A 117 24.99 1.07 13.56
N ASN A 118 25.77 2.15 13.47
CA ASN A 118 25.50 3.41 14.16
C ASN A 118 24.23 4.06 13.58
N PRO A 119 23.23 4.34 14.40
CA PRO A 119 21.98 5.00 13.95
C PRO A 119 22.19 6.36 13.29
N SER A 120 23.26 7.11 13.63
CA SER A 120 23.58 8.40 12.99
C SER A 120 24.07 8.27 11.55
N GLU A 121 24.58 7.11 11.17
CA GLU A 121 25.09 6.79 9.81
C GLU A 121 24.08 5.96 9.00
N TRP A 122 22.83 6.28 9.18
CA TRP A 122 21.71 5.55 8.64
C TRP A 122 21.71 5.42 7.10
N THR A 123 22.36 6.34 6.37
CA THR A 123 22.37 6.31 4.89
C THR A 123 23.10 5.08 4.33
N THR A 124 24.24 4.69 4.90
CA THR A 124 24.98 3.50 4.46
C THR A 124 24.21 2.23 4.75
N PHE A 125 23.59 2.14 5.93
CA PHE A 125 22.68 1.06 6.29
C PHE A 125 21.48 0.96 5.35
N LEU A 126 20.80 2.08 5.05
CA LEU A 126 19.64 2.13 4.17
C LEU A 126 19.93 1.53 2.80
N MET A 127 21.06 1.92 2.19
CA MET A 127 21.44 1.45 0.87
C MET A 127 21.77 -0.04 0.86
N ALA A 128 22.42 -0.54 1.91
CA ALA A 128 22.72 -1.96 2.10
C ALA A 128 21.41 -2.76 2.29
N ALA A 129 20.57 -2.35 3.24
CA ALA A 129 19.30 -3.01 3.53
C ALA A 129 18.33 -3.01 2.33
N ARG A 130 18.43 -1.99 1.46
CA ARG A 130 17.66 -1.94 0.22
C ARG A 130 18.15 -2.97 -0.80
N ARG A 131 19.48 -3.12 -0.97
CA ARG A 131 20.09 -4.06 -1.92
C ARG A 131 19.91 -5.51 -1.51
N PHE A 132 19.99 -5.80 -0.22
CA PHE A 132 19.82 -7.16 0.29
C PHE A 132 18.41 -7.68 0.03
N VAL A 133 18.32 -8.73 -0.80
CA VAL A 133 17.03 -9.38 -1.17
C VAL A 133 16.72 -10.56 -0.25
N GLY A 134 17.77 -11.21 0.27
CA GLY A 134 17.69 -12.41 1.08
C GLY A 134 18.70 -13.46 0.68
N ASN A 135 18.76 -14.55 1.42
CA ASN A 135 19.58 -15.73 1.20
C ASN A 135 18.89 -16.99 1.74
N GLU A 136 19.52 -18.14 1.64
CA GLU A 136 18.95 -19.41 2.12
C GLU A 136 18.68 -19.44 3.63
N GLN A 137 19.53 -18.78 4.43
CA GLN A 137 19.38 -18.72 5.89
C GLN A 137 18.27 -17.78 6.32
N MET A 138 18.29 -16.55 5.84
CA MET A 138 17.32 -15.52 6.23
C MET A 138 16.01 -15.61 5.46
N GLY A 139 15.96 -16.41 4.40
CA GLY A 139 14.87 -16.40 3.43
C GLY A 139 14.93 -15.17 2.54
N TYR A 140 13.81 -14.88 1.84
CA TYR A 140 13.74 -13.79 0.87
C TYR A 140 12.68 -12.77 1.29
N LYS A 141 13.00 -11.48 1.19
CA LYS A 141 12.11 -10.40 1.60
C LYS A 141 10.97 -10.18 0.60
N MET A 142 9.82 -9.71 1.07
CA MET A 142 8.75 -9.18 0.21
C MET A 142 9.20 -7.87 -0.44
N ALA A 143 8.68 -7.57 -1.64
CA ALA A 143 9.06 -6.38 -2.41
C ALA A 143 8.39 -5.07 -1.92
N LEU A 144 7.55 -5.12 -0.90
CA LEU A 144 7.02 -3.99 -0.14
C LEU A 144 7.34 -4.15 1.34
N CYS A 145 7.36 -3.02 2.07
CA CYS A 145 7.58 -3.05 3.51
C CYS A 145 6.37 -3.60 4.27
N GLU A 146 6.58 -4.00 5.52
CA GLU A 146 5.56 -4.55 6.44
C GLU A 146 4.30 -3.68 6.50
N ARG A 147 4.48 -2.35 6.57
CA ARG A 147 3.38 -1.39 6.66
C ARG A 147 2.56 -1.36 5.36
N ASP A 148 3.21 -1.32 4.20
CA ASP A 148 2.53 -1.27 2.91
C ASP A 148 1.81 -2.59 2.63
N ILE A 149 2.44 -3.74 2.94
CA ILE A 149 1.78 -5.05 2.85
C ILE A 149 0.52 -5.06 3.71
N ALA A 150 0.59 -4.56 4.95
CA ALA A 150 -0.57 -4.51 5.82
C ALA A 150 -1.67 -3.56 5.28
N ILE A 151 -1.31 -2.34 4.86
CA ILE A 151 -2.28 -1.38 4.29
C ILE A 151 -3.06 -2.02 3.15
N TYR A 152 -2.37 -2.49 2.12
CA TYR A 152 -3.04 -2.98 0.91
C TYR A 152 -3.73 -4.33 1.11
N SER A 153 -3.20 -5.20 1.98
CA SER A 153 -3.90 -6.43 2.38
C SER A 153 -5.22 -6.11 3.08
N PHE A 154 -5.24 -5.12 3.98
CA PHE A 154 -6.47 -4.74 4.67
C PHE A 154 -7.41 -3.87 3.83
N VAL A 155 -6.93 -3.17 2.82
CA VAL A 155 -7.79 -2.59 1.77
C VAL A 155 -8.47 -3.71 0.97
N PHE A 156 -7.73 -4.75 0.58
CA PHE A 156 -8.29 -5.91 -0.13
C PHE A 156 -9.33 -6.66 0.72
N ILE A 157 -8.95 -7.05 1.94
CA ILE A 157 -9.84 -7.76 2.88
C ILE A 157 -11.08 -6.89 3.19
N GLY A 158 -10.88 -5.61 3.50
CA GLY A 158 -11.96 -4.66 3.73
C GLY A 158 -12.89 -4.52 2.54
N GLY A 159 -12.36 -4.50 1.32
CA GLY A 159 -13.13 -4.49 0.08
C GLY A 159 -13.98 -5.75 -0.12
N LEU A 160 -13.45 -6.93 0.22
CA LEU A 160 -14.23 -8.17 0.22
C LEU A 160 -15.36 -8.13 1.25
N PHE A 161 -15.06 -7.73 2.50
CA PHE A 161 -16.06 -7.56 3.55
C PHE A 161 -17.14 -6.54 3.15
N TYR A 162 -16.73 -5.40 2.61
CA TYR A 162 -17.67 -4.41 2.08
C TYR A 162 -18.58 -5.00 1.02
N GLY A 163 -18.02 -5.80 0.09
CA GLY A 163 -18.78 -6.47 -0.97
C GLY A 163 -19.86 -7.43 -0.44
N LEU A 164 -19.56 -8.13 0.65
CA LEU A 164 -20.51 -9.03 1.32
C LEU A 164 -21.59 -8.25 2.08
N LEU A 165 -21.19 -7.26 2.85
CA LEU A 165 -22.06 -6.53 3.76
C LEU A 165 -22.97 -5.54 3.06
N ARG A 166 -22.53 -4.84 1.98
CA ARG A 166 -23.32 -3.82 1.26
C ARG A 166 -24.62 -4.33 0.64
N LYS A 167 -24.71 -5.66 0.43
CA LYS A 167 -25.93 -6.30 -0.09
C LYS A 167 -27.03 -6.42 0.97
N ARG A 168 -26.66 -6.45 2.25
CA ARG A 168 -27.54 -6.70 3.38
C ARG A 168 -27.74 -5.47 4.28
N PHE A 169 -26.72 -4.60 4.34
CA PHE A 169 -26.69 -3.44 5.22
C PHE A 169 -26.46 -2.16 4.43
N ASN A 170 -27.10 -1.08 4.86
CA ASN A 170 -26.81 0.26 4.36
C ASN A 170 -25.62 0.83 5.13
N ILE A 171 -24.41 0.59 4.62
CA ILE A 171 -23.16 1.00 5.26
C ILE A 171 -22.96 2.49 5.00
N LYS A 172 -22.96 3.28 6.07
CA LYS A 172 -22.64 4.71 6.00
C LYS A 172 -21.13 4.92 5.97
N PRO A 173 -20.62 5.95 5.26
CA PRO A 173 -19.21 6.30 5.31
C PRO A 173 -18.75 6.60 6.73
N LEU A 174 -17.51 6.20 7.05
CA LEU A 174 -16.88 6.62 8.30
C LEU A 174 -16.76 8.15 8.32
N PRO A 175 -17.14 8.83 9.40
CA PRO A 175 -16.95 10.28 9.50
C PRO A 175 -15.48 10.65 9.33
N PHE A 176 -15.19 11.70 8.56
CA PHE A 176 -13.82 12.08 8.23
C PHE A 176 -12.93 12.34 9.48
N TRP A 177 -13.50 12.98 10.52
CA TRP A 177 -12.78 13.17 11.79
C TRP A 177 -12.41 11.84 12.48
N ALA A 178 -13.29 10.84 12.40
CA ALA A 178 -13.02 9.51 12.98
C ALA A 178 -11.92 8.78 12.18
N PHE A 179 -11.89 8.92 10.85
CA PHE A 179 -10.79 8.44 10.02
C PHE A 179 -9.47 9.13 10.40
N LEU A 180 -9.46 10.45 10.60
CA LEU A 180 -8.25 11.18 11.01
C LEU A 180 -7.72 10.68 12.35
N ILE A 181 -8.58 10.47 13.34
CA ILE A 181 -8.15 10.09 14.70
C ILE A 181 -7.80 8.60 14.76
N PHE A 182 -8.68 7.73 14.29
CA PHE A 182 -8.54 6.28 14.49
C PHE A 182 -7.88 5.54 13.31
N GLY A 183 -8.01 6.05 12.10
CA GLY A 183 -7.38 5.48 10.90
C GLY A 183 -5.98 6.05 10.68
N MET A 184 -5.89 7.37 10.50
CA MET A 184 -4.63 8.04 10.16
C MET A 184 -3.76 8.32 11.39
N GLY A 185 -4.36 8.64 12.55
CA GLY A 185 -3.63 9.01 13.78
C GLY A 185 -2.58 7.98 14.17
N PRO A 186 -2.91 6.69 14.35
CA PRO A 186 -1.94 5.68 14.77
C PRO A 186 -0.75 5.54 13.81
N ILE A 187 -1.00 5.49 12.49
CA ILE A 187 0.07 5.34 11.50
C ILE A 187 0.92 6.62 11.38
N ALA A 188 0.31 7.79 11.53
CA ALA A 188 1.01 9.07 11.53
C ALA A 188 1.88 9.22 12.78
N LEU A 189 1.36 8.92 13.98
CA LEU A 189 2.12 8.97 15.21
C LEU A 189 3.32 8.02 15.17
N ASP A 190 3.13 6.79 14.73
CA ASP A 190 4.21 5.82 14.60
C ASP A 190 5.26 6.26 13.56
N GLY A 191 4.81 6.71 12.38
CA GLY A 191 5.69 7.13 11.30
C GLY A 191 6.47 8.40 11.62
N PHE A 192 5.79 9.45 12.08
CA PHE A 192 6.44 10.74 12.38
C PHE A 192 7.34 10.66 13.62
N SER A 193 6.93 9.97 14.69
CA SER A 193 7.79 9.82 15.86
C SER A 193 9.10 9.10 15.51
N GLN A 194 9.06 8.08 14.66
CA GLN A 194 10.26 7.42 14.16
C GLN A 194 11.09 8.35 13.26
N LEU A 195 10.45 9.07 12.33
CA LEU A 195 11.12 9.98 11.42
C LEU A 195 11.86 11.09 12.16
N PHE A 196 11.19 11.75 13.10
CA PHE A 196 11.79 12.83 13.89
C PHE A 196 12.91 12.34 14.81
N SER A 197 12.78 11.13 15.38
CA SER A 197 13.83 10.52 16.18
C SER A 197 15.11 10.28 15.37
N GLN A 198 14.98 9.88 14.12
CA GLN A 198 16.12 9.65 13.21
C GLN A 198 16.75 10.95 12.73
N TYR A 199 15.95 11.96 12.38
CA TYR A 199 16.47 13.30 12.01
C TYR A 199 17.20 13.96 13.16
N GLY A 200 16.67 13.87 14.39
CA GLY A 200 17.32 14.39 15.57
C GLY A 200 18.68 13.75 15.85
N THR A 201 18.87 12.49 15.48
CA THR A 201 20.15 11.79 15.64
C THR A 201 21.12 12.08 14.48
N ALA A 202 20.60 12.23 13.26
CA ALA A 202 21.42 12.43 12.05
C ALA A 202 21.98 13.87 11.91
N SER A 203 21.34 14.88 12.55
CA SER A 203 21.72 16.28 12.39
C SER A 203 21.79 17.01 13.74
N PRO A 204 22.95 17.60 14.09
CA PRO A 204 23.07 18.42 15.31
C PRO A 204 22.06 19.59 15.38
N ALA A 205 21.71 20.18 14.23
CA ALA A 205 20.74 21.28 14.16
C ALA A 205 19.31 20.82 14.51
N LEU A 206 19.01 19.52 14.39
CA LEU A 206 17.71 18.93 14.67
C LEU A 206 17.70 18.09 15.96
N SER A 207 18.78 18.11 16.74
CA SER A 207 18.93 17.30 17.96
C SER A 207 17.86 17.57 19.02
N PHE A 208 17.19 18.72 18.99
CA PHE A 208 16.05 19.03 19.87
C PHE A 208 14.88 18.05 19.70
N PHE A 209 14.74 17.42 18.51
CA PHE A 209 13.73 16.38 18.33
C PHE A 209 13.96 15.18 19.25
N ASN A 210 15.20 14.84 19.59
CA ASN A 210 15.50 13.70 20.46
C ASN A 210 15.06 13.89 21.91
N THR A 211 14.81 15.14 22.34
CA THR A 211 14.22 15.41 23.68
C THR A 211 12.75 15.03 23.74
N ILE A 212 12.04 15.11 22.60
CA ILE A 212 10.61 14.77 22.50
C ILE A 212 10.43 13.34 21.95
N PHE A 213 11.24 12.98 20.96
CA PHE A 213 11.21 11.66 20.30
C PHE A 213 12.58 10.98 20.46
N PRO A 214 12.80 10.21 21.55
CA PRO A 214 14.01 9.41 21.71
C PRO A 214 14.21 8.49 20.51
N LEU A 215 15.48 8.22 20.17
CA LEU A 215 15.80 7.36 19.02
C LEU A 215 15.08 6.02 19.12
N ARG A 216 14.28 5.71 18.11
CA ARG A 216 13.47 4.50 18.04
C ARG A 216 13.34 3.99 16.61
N GLU A 217 13.05 2.71 16.50
CA GLU A 217 12.51 2.11 15.30
C GLU A 217 11.23 1.36 15.64
N SER A 218 10.20 1.50 14.80
CA SER A 218 8.93 0.80 15.01
C SER A 218 9.13 -0.70 14.83
N PRO A 219 8.67 -1.54 15.76
CA PRO A 219 8.70 -2.98 15.57
C PRO A 219 7.73 -3.43 14.47
N PRO A 220 7.97 -4.60 13.85
CA PRO A 220 7.15 -5.15 12.77
C PRO A 220 5.66 -5.23 13.13
N PHE A 221 5.35 -5.61 14.38
CA PHE A 221 3.96 -5.69 14.86
C PHE A 221 3.24 -4.34 14.80
N ILE A 222 3.88 -3.27 15.28
CA ILE A 222 3.26 -1.92 15.28
C ILE A 222 3.09 -1.40 13.85
N ARG A 223 4.07 -1.64 12.97
CA ARG A 223 3.94 -1.28 11.54
C ARG A 223 2.77 -1.99 10.89
N THR A 224 2.63 -3.28 11.13
CA THR A 224 1.55 -4.09 10.58
C THR A 224 0.20 -3.65 11.14
N LEU A 225 0.10 -3.46 12.46
CA LEU A 225 -1.14 -3.06 13.12
C LEU A 225 -1.62 -1.68 12.63
N THR A 226 -0.73 -0.69 12.63
CA THR A 226 -1.09 0.67 12.20
C THR A 226 -1.43 0.72 10.70
N GLY A 227 -0.72 -0.05 9.86
CA GLY A 227 -1.04 -0.22 8.46
C GLY A 227 -2.41 -0.87 8.24
N ALA A 228 -2.72 -1.92 8.98
CA ALA A 228 -3.99 -2.64 8.92
C ALA A 228 -5.19 -1.74 9.31
N ILE A 229 -5.05 -1.00 10.41
CA ILE A 229 -6.08 -0.05 10.87
C ILE A 229 -6.31 1.03 9.81
N PHE A 230 -5.25 1.60 9.25
CA PHE A 230 -5.35 2.62 8.21
C PHE A 230 -6.04 2.07 6.96
N GLY A 231 -5.60 0.92 6.44
CA GLY A 231 -6.16 0.31 5.23
C GLY A 231 -7.65 -0.02 5.37
N PHE A 232 -8.04 -0.62 6.49
CA PHE A 232 -9.44 -0.93 6.76
C PHE A 232 -10.30 0.33 6.92
N SER A 233 -9.82 1.32 7.66
CA SER A 233 -10.51 2.60 7.86
C SER A 233 -10.69 3.37 6.54
N LEU A 234 -9.71 3.29 5.63
CA LEU A 234 -9.77 3.90 4.30
C LEU A 234 -10.91 3.29 3.46
N VAL A 235 -11.08 1.97 3.50
CA VAL A 235 -12.21 1.31 2.83
C VAL A 235 -13.53 1.80 3.40
N TRP A 236 -13.66 1.86 4.72
CA TRP A 236 -14.90 2.30 5.35
C TRP A 236 -15.22 3.78 5.10
N LEU A 237 -14.20 4.62 4.98
CA LEU A 237 -14.36 6.02 4.59
C LEU A 237 -14.82 6.17 3.14
N ALA A 238 -14.14 5.49 2.21
CA ALA A 238 -14.26 5.79 0.78
C ALA A 238 -15.33 4.94 0.06
N TYR A 239 -15.39 3.64 0.31
CA TYR A 239 -16.19 2.73 -0.50
C TYR A 239 -17.70 3.00 -0.46
N PRO A 240 -18.35 3.38 0.67
CA PRO A 240 -19.75 3.70 0.66
C PRO A 240 -20.09 4.90 -0.25
N SER A 241 -19.22 5.91 -0.26
CA SER A 241 -19.39 7.10 -1.11
C SER A 241 -19.16 6.77 -2.58
N VAL A 242 -18.10 5.99 -2.88
CA VAL A 242 -17.84 5.51 -4.25
C VAL A 242 -18.97 4.62 -4.74
N ASP A 243 -19.50 3.73 -3.91
CA ASP A 243 -20.60 2.83 -4.28
C ASP A 243 -21.88 3.62 -4.62
N ALA A 244 -22.19 4.65 -3.85
CA ALA A 244 -23.33 5.52 -4.14
C ALA A 244 -23.15 6.26 -5.48
N ALA A 245 -21.98 6.84 -5.72
CA ALA A 245 -21.67 7.52 -6.98
C ALA A 245 -21.70 6.55 -8.19
N MET A 246 -21.14 5.35 -8.05
CA MET A 246 -21.15 4.34 -9.12
C MET A 246 -22.56 3.83 -9.43
N LYS A 247 -23.42 3.65 -8.40
CA LYS A 247 -24.82 3.28 -8.60
C LYS A 247 -25.57 4.34 -9.38
N THR A 248 -25.42 5.62 -9.01
CA THR A 248 -26.06 6.73 -9.73
C THR A 248 -25.59 6.78 -11.18
N THR A 249 -24.27 6.70 -11.42
CA THR A 249 -23.72 6.69 -12.77
C THR A 249 -24.24 5.53 -13.61
N ALA A 250 -24.33 4.33 -13.00
CA ALA A 250 -24.87 3.17 -13.71
C ALA A 250 -26.35 3.37 -14.09
N GLN A 251 -27.17 3.90 -13.19
CA GLN A 251 -28.59 4.16 -13.45
C GLN A 251 -28.82 5.21 -14.55
N ASP A 252 -28.06 6.31 -14.52
CA ASP A 252 -28.14 7.37 -15.53
C ASP A 252 -27.74 6.87 -16.91
N LEU A 253 -26.66 6.07 -16.99
CA LEU A 253 -26.20 5.50 -18.26
C LEU A 253 -27.14 4.40 -18.78
N GLU A 254 -27.72 3.58 -17.88
CA GLU A 254 -28.70 2.57 -18.22
C GLU A 254 -29.94 3.23 -18.87
N ALA A 255 -30.49 4.27 -18.24
CA ALA A 255 -31.62 5.01 -18.79
C ALA A 255 -31.29 5.68 -20.14
N LYS A 256 -30.07 6.24 -20.29
CA LYS A 256 -29.60 6.85 -21.52
C LYS A 256 -29.47 5.82 -22.65
N LEU A 257 -28.80 4.70 -22.40
CA LEU A 257 -28.51 3.66 -23.40
C LEU A 257 -29.79 2.93 -23.83
N THR A 258 -30.70 2.61 -22.89
CA THR A 258 -32.00 2.03 -23.20
C THR A 258 -32.84 2.94 -24.09
N ARG A 259 -32.86 4.27 -23.81
CA ARG A 259 -33.62 5.23 -24.61
C ARG A 259 -33.14 5.30 -26.06
N ILE A 260 -31.88 5.00 -26.35
CA ILE A 260 -31.32 4.99 -27.72
C ILE A 260 -31.27 3.59 -28.34
N GLY A 261 -31.80 2.55 -27.64
CA GLY A 261 -31.84 1.17 -28.12
C GLY A 261 -30.48 0.47 -28.13
N GLU A 262 -29.58 0.86 -27.24
CA GLU A 262 -28.19 0.35 -27.20
C GLU A 262 -27.91 -0.56 -25.96
N LEU A 263 -28.91 -0.72 -25.08
CA LEU A 263 -28.99 -1.68 -23.98
C LEU A 263 -30.27 -2.48 -24.08
#